data_4567a93704a16ada883e05faadb265e2
#
_entry.id   4567a93704a16ada883e05faadb265e2
#
_cell.length_a   1.000
_cell.length_b   1.000
_cell.length_c   1.000
_cell.angle_alpha   90.00
_cell.angle_beta   90.00
_cell.angle_gamma   90.00
#
_symmetry.space_group_name_H-M   'P 1'
#
loop_
_entity.id
_entity.type
_entity.pdbx_description
1 polymer ?
#
loop_
_entity_poly.entity_id
_entity_poly.type
_entity_poly.pdbx_seq_one_letter_code
_entity_poly.pdbx_strand_id
1 'polypeptide(L)'
;MNNPAQSSYQLYIGGKWVDSSDGKKLDVYCPANGEKLSEIADATREDVDRAVDAAWEAFASWGKTTKAERAIILNKVADIIEENAEHFAMLETLDNGKPIRETHAIDVAYSVDHFRYFAGVLLADTGEADMLPGNMMSLVLHEPIGVVGQIVPWNFPFLMAAWKLAPVLAAGDCTVFKPSSTTSLTVLELAKLTQDVIPAGVFNVVTGRGSKSGQYILENQKISKLAFTGSTEVGRDVARAAAERLIPATLELGGKSANIIFPDAKWDMMLDGIQLGILFNQGQVCCAGSRIFVHEDIYDKFVEDAVHAFENVKVGLPWEDDTQMGSQIDEGQMNKILDYIQIAKDEGGKVLVGGERATEGDLAKGAFLKPTLLEVPNNSCRVAQEEIFGPVAVVIKFKDEQEVIDMANDSVYGLGGAVWTRDINRAFRVAQGVQTGRMWVNTYNQIPSGAPFGGYKESGIGRETHKIMLEHYTQTKNIMINLSEEPSGFYPAK
;
A
#
# COMPACT_ATOMS: atom_id res chain seq x y z
N MET A 1 -14.39 -25.38 3.90
CA MET A 1 -13.86 -24.05 4.25
C MET A 1 -14.85 -23.35 5.17
N ASN A 2 -14.42 -22.79 6.30
CA ASN A 2 -15.29 -22.04 7.20
C ASN A 2 -15.16 -20.54 6.83
N ASN A 3 -16.23 -19.95 6.29
CA ASN A 3 -16.24 -18.51 5.97
C ASN A 3 -16.54 -17.71 7.24
N PRO A 4 -15.60 -16.89 7.76
CA PRO A 4 -15.81 -16.09 8.96
C PRO A 4 -16.57 -14.79 8.70
N ALA A 5 -16.84 -14.43 7.44
CA ALA A 5 -17.54 -13.19 7.08
C ALA A 5 -19.02 -13.24 7.51
N GLN A 6 -19.58 -12.08 7.81
CA GLN A 6 -21.04 -11.93 7.93
C GLN A 6 -21.68 -12.05 6.54
N SER A 7 -22.96 -12.44 6.51
CA SER A 7 -23.69 -12.54 5.23
C SER A 7 -23.88 -11.20 4.52
N SER A 8 -23.84 -10.08 5.26
CA SER A 8 -23.97 -8.73 4.72
C SER A 8 -23.39 -7.72 5.69
N TYR A 9 -22.75 -6.66 5.14
CA TYR A 9 -22.23 -5.53 5.88
C TYR A 9 -22.87 -4.23 5.43
N GLN A 10 -23.12 -3.36 6.39
CA GLN A 10 -23.58 -2.00 6.22
C GLN A 10 -22.40 -1.02 6.14
N LEU A 11 -22.64 0.25 5.85
CA LEU A 11 -21.69 1.35 6.02
C LEU A 11 -21.50 1.62 7.52
N TYR A 12 -20.30 2.04 7.92
CA TYR A 12 -20.02 2.47 9.28
C TYR A 12 -19.83 3.99 9.31
N ILE A 13 -20.82 4.73 9.79
CA ILE A 13 -20.86 6.20 9.76
C ILE A 13 -21.25 6.75 11.13
N GLY A 14 -20.43 7.63 11.68
CA GLY A 14 -20.72 8.29 12.96
C GLY A 14 -20.86 7.31 14.13
N GLY A 15 -20.13 6.20 14.13
CA GLY A 15 -20.22 5.15 15.14
C GLY A 15 -21.46 4.25 15.00
N LYS A 16 -22.14 4.27 13.85
CA LYS A 16 -23.35 3.47 13.61
C LYS A 16 -23.24 2.70 12.30
N TRP A 17 -23.81 1.50 12.29
CA TRP A 17 -24.02 0.70 11.10
C TRP A 17 -25.31 1.14 10.41
N VAL A 18 -25.20 1.55 9.14
CA VAL A 18 -26.32 2.09 8.36
C VAL A 18 -26.35 1.52 6.95
N ASP A 19 -27.52 1.26 6.41
CA ASP A 19 -27.65 0.87 5.01
C ASP A 19 -27.30 2.04 4.09
N SER A 20 -26.93 1.75 2.81
CA SER A 20 -26.81 2.81 1.83
C SER A 20 -28.18 3.47 1.59
N SER A 21 -28.19 4.78 1.32
CA SER A 21 -29.42 5.57 1.21
C SER A 21 -30.34 5.11 0.06
N ASP A 22 -29.80 4.42 -0.96
CA ASP A 22 -30.58 3.81 -2.05
C ASP A 22 -30.80 2.29 -1.87
N GLY A 23 -30.32 1.71 -0.75
CA GLY A 23 -30.47 0.29 -0.41
C GLY A 23 -29.67 -0.67 -1.27
N LYS A 24 -28.79 -0.18 -2.17
CA LYS A 24 -28.00 -1.04 -3.06
C LYS A 24 -26.83 -1.68 -2.35
N LYS A 25 -26.53 -2.90 -2.79
CA LYS A 25 -25.41 -3.70 -2.31
C LYS A 25 -24.57 -4.23 -3.47
N LEU A 26 -23.36 -4.63 -3.15
CA LEU A 26 -22.42 -5.32 -4.03
C LEU A 26 -22.08 -6.67 -3.41
N ASP A 27 -22.01 -7.70 -4.25
CA ASP A 27 -21.53 -9.00 -3.85
C ASP A 27 -20.00 -9.01 -3.75
N VAL A 28 -19.48 -9.73 -2.77
CA VAL A 28 -18.06 -10.02 -2.58
C VAL A 28 -17.86 -11.52 -2.76
N TYR A 29 -16.88 -11.89 -3.59
CA TYR A 29 -16.61 -13.27 -3.98
C TYR A 29 -15.20 -13.69 -3.62
N CYS A 30 -15.03 -14.96 -3.25
CA CYS A 30 -13.71 -15.56 -3.09
C CYS A 30 -13.07 -15.79 -4.47
N PRO A 31 -11.91 -15.21 -4.78
CA PRO A 31 -11.29 -15.36 -6.10
C PRO A 31 -10.75 -16.77 -6.37
N ALA A 32 -10.54 -17.57 -5.31
CA ALA A 32 -10.00 -18.92 -5.41
C ALA A 32 -11.03 -19.97 -5.86
N ASN A 33 -12.34 -19.73 -5.66
CA ASN A 33 -13.37 -20.71 -6.01
C ASN A 33 -14.66 -20.09 -6.56
N GLY A 34 -14.76 -18.76 -6.63
CA GLY A 34 -15.93 -18.04 -7.11
C GLY A 34 -17.14 -18.06 -6.17
N GLU A 35 -16.99 -18.56 -4.93
CA GLU A 35 -18.09 -18.57 -3.96
C GLU A 35 -18.36 -17.17 -3.41
N LYS A 36 -19.63 -16.82 -3.25
CA LYS A 36 -20.04 -15.56 -2.61
C LYS A 36 -19.70 -15.62 -1.12
N LEU A 37 -18.88 -14.66 -0.66
CA LEU A 37 -18.50 -14.53 0.74
C LEU A 37 -19.51 -13.69 1.50
N SER A 38 -19.94 -12.57 0.94
CA SER A 38 -20.75 -11.57 1.61
C SER A 38 -21.43 -10.61 0.62
N GLU A 39 -22.18 -9.66 1.17
CA GLU A 39 -22.64 -8.44 0.51
C GLU A 39 -22.13 -7.22 1.27
N ILE A 40 -21.83 -6.13 0.56
CA ILE A 40 -21.46 -4.84 1.14
C ILE A 40 -22.39 -3.75 0.62
N ALA A 41 -22.67 -2.72 1.42
CA ALA A 41 -23.45 -1.56 0.99
C ALA A 41 -22.70 -0.79 -0.12
N ASP A 42 -23.41 -0.29 -1.15
CA ASP A 42 -22.86 0.56 -2.23
C ASP A 42 -23.17 2.02 -1.97
N ALA A 43 -22.29 2.72 -1.26
CA ALA A 43 -22.50 4.09 -0.77
C ALA A 43 -22.87 5.06 -1.89
N THR A 44 -23.87 5.90 -1.62
CA THR A 44 -24.27 7.04 -2.46
C THR A 44 -23.48 8.30 -2.10
N ARG A 45 -23.69 9.40 -2.83
CA ARG A 45 -23.14 10.71 -2.49
C ARG A 45 -23.60 11.18 -1.12
N GLU A 46 -24.91 11.03 -0.82
CA GLU A 46 -25.47 11.38 0.47
C GLU A 46 -24.81 10.64 1.63
N ASP A 47 -24.48 9.36 1.44
CA ASP A 47 -23.79 8.56 2.46
C ASP A 47 -22.38 9.07 2.72
N VAL A 48 -21.64 9.40 1.65
CA VAL A 48 -20.30 10.00 1.77
C VAL A 48 -20.35 11.36 2.45
N ASP A 49 -21.32 12.20 2.08
CA ASP A 49 -21.49 13.52 2.70
C ASP A 49 -21.82 13.38 4.19
N ARG A 50 -22.71 12.44 4.58
CA ARG A 50 -23.00 12.13 6.00
C ARG A 50 -21.75 11.64 6.75
N ALA A 51 -20.92 10.81 6.12
CA ALA A 51 -19.69 10.34 6.73
C ALA A 51 -18.69 11.48 6.98
N VAL A 52 -18.57 12.42 6.02
CA VAL A 52 -17.72 13.60 6.16
C VAL A 52 -18.26 14.54 7.25
N ASP A 53 -19.57 14.74 7.33
CA ASP A 53 -20.17 15.58 8.36
C ASP A 53 -20.00 14.98 9.76
N ALA A 54 -20.19 13.66 9.91
CA ALA A 54 -19.92 12.94 11.16
C ALA A 54 -18.44 13.00 11.57
N ALA A 55 -17.52 12.95 10.60
CA ALA A 55 -16.09 13.11 10.85
C ALA A 55 -15.76 14.52 11.37
N TRP A 56 -16.34 15.58 10.80
CA TRP A 56 -16.16 16.94 11.29
C TRP A 56 -16.76 17.18 12.67
N GLU A 57 -17.90 16.56 12.97
CA GLU A 57 -18.49 16.62 14.32
C GLU A 57 -17.55 15.98 15.34
N ALA A 58 -16.99 14.79 15.03
CA ALA A 58 -16.04 14.11 15.89
C ALA A 58 -14.72 14.88 16.05
N PHE A 59 -14.25 15.53 14.99
CA PHE A 59 -13.00 16.30 15.01
C PHE A 59 -13.01 17.44 16.03
N ALA A 60 -14.15 18.02 16.33
CA ALA A 60 -14.29 19.11 17.31
C ALA A 60 -13.76 18.72 18.72
N SER A 61 -13.82 17.42 19.06
CA SER A 61 -13.27 16.86 20.30
C SER A 61 -11.99 16.07 20.06
N TRP A 62 -11.98 15.19 19.05
CA TRP A 62 -10.84 14.32 18.74
C TRP A 62 -9.56 15.07 18.43
N GLY A 63 -9.62 16.12 17.60
CA GLY A 63 -8.49 16.98 17.27
C GLY A 63 -7.85 17.70 18.45
N LYS A 64 -8.51 17.70 19.62
CA LYS A 64 -8.02 18.30 20.87
C LYS A 64 -7.49 17.29 21.88
N THR A 65 -7.58 15.99 21.56
CA THR A 65 -7.04 14.95 22.44
C THR A 65 -5.53 15.04 22.56
N THR A 66 -5.02 14.61 23.69
CA THR A 66 -3.58 14.57 23.92
C THR A 66 -2.94 13.42 23.15
N LYS A 67 -1.65 13.54 22.86
CA LYS A 67 -0.87 12.45 22.24
C LYS A 67 -0.94 11.15 23.06
N ALA A 68 -0.96 11.24 24.40
CA ALA A 68 -1.08 10.10 25.29
C ALA A 68 -2.42 9.37 25.15
N GLU A 69 -3.54 10.09 25.06
CA GLU A 69 -4.87 9.49 24.85
C GLU A 69 -4.93 8.77 23.52
N ARG A 70 -4.41 9.35 22.43
CA ARG A 70 -4.38 8.70 21.11
C ARG A 70 -3.47 7.48 21.09
N ALA A 71 -2.31 7.53 21.75
CA ALA A 71 -1.39 6.38 21.86
C ALA A 71 -2.04 5.19 22.60
N ILE A 72 -2.85 5.45 23.62
CA ILE A 72 -3.62 4.40 24.31
C ILE A 72 -4.62 3.75 23.34
N ILE A 73 -5.34 4.53 22.53
CA ILE A 73 -6.31 4.02 21.56
C ILE A 73 -5.60 3.18 20.48
N LEU A 74 -4.49 3.68 19.93
CA LEU A 74 -3.70 2.94 18.93
C LEU A 74 -3.20 1.59 19.45
N ASN A 75 -2.71 1.52 20.69
CA ASN A 75 -2.31 0.27 21.31
C ASN A 75 -3.50 -0.70 21.51
N LYS A 76 -4.66 -0.20 21.92
CA LYS A 76 -5.87 -1.03 22.05
C LYS A 76 -6.34 -1.57 20.69
N VAL A 77 -6.22 -0.79 19.60
CA VAL A 77 -6.51 -1.30 18.26
C VAL A 77 -5.53 -2.41 17.89
N ALA A 78 -4.24 -2.25 18.19
CA ALA A 78 -3.23 -3.28 17.96
C ALA A 78 -3.55 -4.57 18.78
N ASP A 79 -3.93 -4.42 20.03
CA ASP A 79 -4.30 -5.56 20.90
C ASP A 79 -5.51 -6.32 20.32
N ILE A 80 -6.54 -5.59 19.86
CA ILE A 80 -7.73 -6.21 19.23
C ILE A 80 -7.35 -6.96 17.94
N ILE A 81 -6.47 -6.43 17.12
CA ILE A 81 -6.01 -7.10 15.90
C ILE A 81 -5.26 -8.38 16.27
N GLU A 82 -4.35 -8.32 17.24
CA GLU A 82 -3.54 -9.44 17.69
C GLU A 82 -4.39 -10.56 18.32
N GLU A 83 -5.38 -10.19 19.16
CA GLU A 83 -6.33 -11.11 19.77
C GLU A 83 -7.25 -11.82 18.75
N ASN A 84 -7.46 -11.22 17.58
CA ASN A 84 -8.30 -11.74 16.50
C ASN A 84 -7.49 -12.13 15.24
N ALA A 85 -6.19 -12.44 15.40
CA ALA A 85 -5.27 -12.65 14.28
C ALA A 85 -5.74 -13.75 13.31
N GLU A 86 -6.18 -14.90 13.81
CA GLU A 86 -6.71 -16.01 13.01
C GLU A 86 -7.95 -15.61 12.19
N HIS A 87 -8.85 -14.84 12.80
CA HIS A 87 -10.05 -14.35 12.14
C HIS A 87 -9.70 -13.42 10.98
N PHE A 88 -8.83 -12.43 11.22
CA PHE A 88 -8.40 -11.50 10.18
C PHE A 88 -7.60 -12.19 9.08
N ALA A 89 -6.68 -13.10 9.42
CA ALA A 89 -5.87 -13.80 8.44
C ALA A 89 -6.73 -14.67 7.51
N MET A 90 -7.68 -15.44 8.05
CA MET A 90 -8.59 -16.24 7.24
C MET A 90 -9.50 -15.36 6.37
N LEU A 91 -10.03 -14.28 6.91
CA LEU A 91 -10.90 -13.36 6.18
C LEU A 91 -10.15 -12.70 5.03
N GLU A 92 -8.92 -12.21 5.27
CA GLU A 92 -8.05 -11.63 4.24
C GLU A 92 -7.69 -12.65 3.15
N THR A 93 -7.40 -13.90 3.55
CA THR A 93 -7.12 -15.00 2.61
C THR A 93 -8.29 -15.28 1.68
N LEU A 94 -9.51 -15.32 2.20
CA LEU A 94 -10.71 -15.58 1.42
C LEU A 94 -11.10 -14.41 0.52
N ASP A 95 -10.96 -13.18 1.02
CA ASP A 95 -11.36 -11.96 0.35
C ASP A 95 -10.38 -11.57 -0.78
N ASN A 96 -9.08 -11.86 -0.60
CA ASN A 96 -8.01 -11.48 -1.53
C ASN A 96 -7.47 -12.64 -2.39
N GLY A 97 -7.49 -13.88 -1.88
CA GLY A 97 -6.91 -15.05 -2.55
C GLY A 97 -5.44 -15.33 -2.25
N LYS A 98 -4.77 -14.54 -1.39
CA LYS A 98 -3.38 -14.82 -0.97
C LYS A 98 -3.30 -15.95 0.04
N PRO A 99 -2.16 -16.69 0.09
CA PRO A 99 -1.98 -17.81 1.01
C PRO A 99 -2.10 -17.40 2.47
N ILE A 100 -2.74 -18.25 3.28
CA ILE A 100 -2.93 -18.04 4.72
C ILE A 100 -1.60 -17.80 5.46
N ARG A 101 -0.51 -18.43 5.05
CA ARG A 101 0.83 -18.20 5.59
C ARG A 101 1.30 -16.74 5.41
N GLU A 102 0.88 -16.08 4.32
CA GLU A 102 1.24 -14.68 4.04
C GLU A 102 0.37 -13.71 4.83
N THR A 103 -0.94 -13.97 4.92
CA THR A 103 -1.85 -13.12 5.66
C THR A 103 -1.53 -13.09 7.15
N HIS A 104 -1.13 -14.24 7.73
CA HIS A 104 -0.64 -14.30 9.12
C HIS A 104 0.68 -13.54 9.31
N ALA A 105 1.69 -13.88 8.50
CA ALA A 105 3.04 -13.39 8.70
C ALA A 105 3.21 -11.89 8.35
N ILE A 106 2.39 -11.37 7.43
CA ILE A 106 2.53 -10.03 6.88
C ILE A 106 1.31 -9.17 7.17
N ASP A 107 0.13 -9.50 6.61
CA ASP A 107 -1.01 -8.57 6.68
C ASP A 107 -1.44 -8.29 8.11
N VAL A 108 -1.58 -9.33 8.92
CA VAL A 108 -1.97 -9.18 10.33
C VAL A 108 -0.82 -8.68 11.18
N ALA A 109 0.34 -9.35 11.13
CA ALA A 109 1.48 -9.03 11.99
C ALA A 109 1.99 -7.61 11.78
N TYR A 110 2.11 -7.16 10.51
CA TYR A 110 2.56 -5.80 10.21
C TYR A 110 1.48 -4.75 10.50
N SER A 111 0.20 -5.11 10.43
CA SER A 111 -0.87 -4.20 10.88
C SER A 111 -0.75 -3.90 12.37
N VAL A 112 -0.55 -4.93 13.20
CA VAL A 112 -0.27 -4.77 14.65
C VAL A 112 0.96 -3.87 14.87
N ASP A 113 2.07 -4.18 14.17
CA ASP A 113 3.34 -3.42 14.28
C ASP A 113 3.14 -1.94 13.91
N HIS A 114 2.37 -1.62 12.88
CA HIS A 114 2.11 -0.23 12.48
C HIS A 114 1.34 0.56 13.54
N PHE A 115 0.28 -0.01 14.11
CA PHE A 115 -0.45 0.68 15.19
C PHE A 115 0.43 0.89 16.43
N ARG A 116 1.22 -0.12 16.84
CA ARG A 116 2.16 0.01 17.96
C ARG A 116 3.28 1.02 17.67
N TYR A 117 3.81 1.01 16.44
CA TYR A 117 4.84 1.96 16.01
C TYR A 117 4.34 3.40 16.11
N PHE A 118 3.16 3.71 15.56
CA PHE A 118 2.61 5.07 15.61
C PHE A 118 2.21 5.49 17.02
N ALA A 119 1.77 4.57 17.88
CA ALA A 119 1.57 4.84 19.29
C ALA A 119 2.86 5.28 19.99
N GLY A 120 3.99 4.65 19.68
CA GLY A 120 5.30 4.98 20.24
C GLY A 120 5.86 6.30 19.67
N VAL A 121 5.87 6.45 18.36
CA VAL A 121 6.39 7.61 17.65
C VAL A 121 5.66 8.90 18.02
N LEU A 122 4.35 8.83 18.19
CA LEU A 122 3.51 9.96 18.56
C LEU A 122 3.95 10.59 19.90
N LEU A 123 4.36 9.77 20.87
CA LEU A 123 4.81 10.25 22.17
C LEU A 123 6.18 10.95 22.12
N ALA A 124 6.99 10.60 21.10
CA ALA A 124 8.30 11.20 20.87
C ALA A 124 8.27 12.39 19.90
N ASP A 125 7.11 12.64 19.25
CA ASP A 125 6.94 13.78 18.36
C ASP A 125 6.79 15.07 19.16
N THR A 126 7.65 16.07 18.90
CA THR A 126 7.70 17.36 19.63
C THR A 126 7.62 18.51 18.64
N GLY A 127 7.11 19.65 19.11
CA GLY A 127 7.27 20.92 18.41
C GLY A 127 8.64 21.54 18.68
N GLU A 128 8.90 22.67 18.08
CA GLU A 128 10.15 23.43 18.24
C GLU A 128 9.90 24.77 18.94
N ALA A 129 10.85 25.19 19.71
CA ALA A 129 10.88 26.54 20.33
C ALA A 129 12.27 27.15 20.18
N ASP A 130 12.35 28.36 19.63
CA ASP A 130 13.60 29.04 19.43
C ASP A 130 13.53 30.54 19.88
N MET A 131 14.60 31.03 20.42
CA MET A 131 14.77 32.47 20.80
C MET A 131 15.47 33.18 19.65
N LEU A 132 14.76 34.11 19.05
CA LEU A 132 15.24 34.92 17.95
C LEU A 132 15.76 36.30 18.43
N PRO A 133 16.58 37.00 17.62
CA PRO A 133 17.04 38.36 17.94
C PRO A 133 15.87 39.30 18.22
N GLY A 134 16.06 40.26 19.12
CA GLY A 134 15.07 41.28 19.46
C GLY A 134 14.00 40.82 20.48
N ASN A 135 14.37 39.87 21.36
CA ASN A 135 13.44 39.27 22.33
C ASN A 135 12.19 38.64 21.72
N MET A 136 12.36 38.00 20.59
CA MET A 136 11.30 37.23 19.93
C MET A 136 11.43 35.77 20.26
N MET A 137 10.30 35.08 20.51
CA MET A 137 10.22 33.62 20.59
C MET A 137 9.42 33.09 19.44
N SER A 138 9.95 32.08 18.77
CA SER A 138 9.26 31.30 17.72
C SER A 138 8.83 29.95 18.28
N LEU A 139 7.54 29.63 18.21
CA LEU A 139 7.02 28.30 18.49
C LEU A 139 6.53 27.67 17.20
N VAL A 140 6.93 26.42 16.92
CA VAL A 140 6.45 25.62 15.80
C VAL A 140 5.58 24.51 16.35
N LEU A 141 4.32 24.51 15.94
CA LEU A 141 3.32 23.53 16.34
C LEU A 141 2.91 22.68 15.12
N HIS A 142 2.63 21.40 15.36
CA HIS A 142 2.03 20.51 14.39
C HIS A 142 0.58 20.26 14.80
N GLU A 143 -0.35 20.76 13.99
CA GLU A 143 -1.79 20.67 14.26
C GLU A 143 -2.45 19.65 13.30
N PRO A 144 -3.47 18.87 13.73
CA PRO A 144 -4.23 18.01 12.85
C PRO A 144 -4.80 18.77 11.64
N ILE A 145 -4.88 18.11 10.48
CA ILE A 145 -5.41 18.72 9.25
C ILE A 145 -6.95 18.79 9.28
N GLY A 146 -7.61 17.80 9.93
CA GLY A 146 -9.07 17.75 10.00
C GLY A 146 -9.65 16.41 9.51
N VAL A 147 -10.41 16.44 8.41
CA VAL A 147 -11.03 15.24 7.83
C VAL A 147 -10.24 14.76 6.60
N VAL A 148 -9.80 13.52 6.62
CA VAL A 148 -9.00 12.91 5.56
C VAL A 148 -9.85 11.90 4.78
N GLY A 149 -9.89 12.05 3.45
CA GLY A 149 -10.42 11.02 2.56
C GLY A 149 -9.34 10.00 2.22
N GLN A 150 -9.55 8.75 2.60
CA GLN A 150 -8.57 7.67 2.41
C GLN A 150 -9.15 6.58 1.50
N ILE A 151 -8.44 6.26 0.42
CA ILE A 151 -8.84 5.24 -0.55
C ILE A 151 -7.69 4.24 -0.70
N VAL A 152 -8.00 2.95 -0.49
CA VAL A 152 -7.00 1.88 -0.55
C VAL A 152 -7.34 0.83 -1.61
N PRO A 153 -6.30 0.15 -2.15
CA PRO A 153 -6.45 -0.88 -3.16
C PRO A 153 -6.85 -2.23 -2.55
N TRP A 154 -6.95 -3.23 -3.43
CA TRP A 154 -7.40 -4.58 -3.11
C TRP A 154 -6.27 -5.58 -2.81
N ASN A 155 -5.01 -5.24 -3.07
CA ASN A 155 -3.91 -6.21 -3.00
C ASN A 155 -3.38 -6.49 -1.57
N PHE A 156 -3.45 -5.53 -0.68
CA PHE A 156 -3.16 -5.66 0.75
C PHE A 156 -4.24 -4.92 1.57
N PRO A 157 -5.49 -5.37 1.53
CA PRO A 157 -6.61 -4.61 2.08
C PRO A 157 -6.41 -4.22 3.54
N PHE A 158 -6.02 -5.18 4.38
CA PHE A 158 -5.85 -4.97 5.82
C PHE A 158 -4.59 -4.17 6.15
N LEU A 159 -3.46 -4.51 5.54
CA LEU A 159 -2.20 -3.80 5.78
C LEU A 159 -2.25 -2.35 5.28
N MET A 160 -2.85 -2.10 4.11
CA MET A 160 -3.02 -0.73 3.60
C MET A 160 -4.01 0.07 4.46
N ALA A 161 -4.99 -0.58 5.08
CA ALA A 161 -5.83 0.07 6.07
C ALA A 161 -5.01 0.50 7.29
N ALA A 162 -4.16 -0.36 7.84
CA ALA A 162 -3.28 -0.02 8.96
C ALA A 162 -2.30 1.12 8.62
N TRP A 163 -1.71 1.10 7.40
CA TRP A 163 -0.82 2.18 6.93
C TRP A 163 -1.49 3.55 6.89
N LYS A 164 -2.78 3.59 6.61
CA LYS A 164 -3.56 4.85 6.53
C LYS A 164 -4.17 5.22 7.88
N LEU A 165 -4.73 4.25 8.62
CA LEU A 165 -5.44 4.50 9.87
C LEU A 165 -4.51 4.85 11.03
N ALA A 166 -3.40 4.14 11.19
CA ALA A 166 -2.50 4.39 12.31
C ALA A 166 -1.96 5.83 12.34
N PRO A 167 -1.38 6.38 11.24
CA PRO A 167 -0.89 7.76 11.25
C PRO A 167 -2.01 8.81 11.30
N VAL A 168 -3.17 8.62 10.65
CA VAL A 168 -4.28 9.58 10.70
C VAL A 168 -4.83 9.72 12.11
N LEU A 169 -4.99 8.60 12.82
CA LEU A 169 -5.42 8.60 14.22
C LEU A 169 -4.34 9.19 15.14
N ALA A 170 -3.07 8.86 14.90
CA ALA A 170 -1.95 9.42 15.64
C ALA A 170 -1.88 10.94 15.52
N ALA A 171 -2.06 11.48 14.32
CA ALA A 171 -2.07 12.93 14.08
C ALA A 171 -3.24 13.66 14.77
N GLY A 172 -4.34 12.95 15.04
CA GLY A 172 -5.57 13.53 15.62
C GLY A 172 -6.59 13.95 14.57
N ASP A 173 -6.45 13.44 13.35
CA ASP A 173 -7.41 13.61 12.26
C ASP A 173 -8.55 12.59 12.37
N CYS A 174 -9.66 12.89 11.72
CA CYS A 174 -10.76 11.97 11.46
C CYS A 174 -10.72 11.50 10.00
N THR A 175 -11.27 10.32 9.72
CA THR A 175 -11.22 9.77 8.37
C THR A 175 -12.54 9.29 7.82
N VAL A 176 -12.72 9.50 6.51
CA VAL A 176 -13.69 8.79 5.66
C VAL A 176 -12.89 7.82 4.80
N PHE A 177 -12.97 6.55 5.17
CA PHE A 177 -12.16 5.48 4.63
C PHE A 177 -12.93 4.66 3.61
N LYS A 178 -12.37 4.48 2.43
CA LYS A 178 -12.94 3.66 1.37
C LYS A 178 -12.01 2.49 1.02
N PRO A 179 -12.34 1.26 1.47
CA PRO A 179 -11.66 0.06 1.00
C PRO A 179 -12.01 -0.24 -0.47
N SER A 180 -11.26 -1.13 -1.12
CA SER A 180 -11.67 -1.64 -2.43
C SER A 180 -13.03 -2.34 -2.32
N SER A 181 -13.85 -2.27 -3.38
CA SER A 181 -15.13 -2.97 -3.42
C SER A 181 -15.00 -4.49 -3.50
N THR A 182 -13.84 -4.99 -3.91
CA THR A 182 -13.55 -6.43 -4.02
C THR A 182 -12.98 -7.02 -2.73
N THR A 183 -12.42 -6.18 -1.84
CA THR A 183 -11.74 -6.61 -0.62
C THR A 183 -12.03 -5.64 0.53
N SER A 184 -13.27 -5.62 0.98
CA SER A 184 -13.72 -4.70 2.03
C SER A 184 -13.85 -5.35 3.41
N LEU A 185 -13.85 -6.68 3.47
CA LEU A 185 -14.38 -7.42 4.62
C LEU A 185 -13.51 -7.24 5.87
N THR A 186 -12.20 -7.27 5.75
CA THR A 186 -11.27 -7.10 6.88
C THR A 186 -11.36 -5.70 7.49
N VAL A 187 -11.55 -4.66 6.67
CA VAL A 187 -11.72 -3.27 7.14
C VAL A 187 -13.06 -3.09 7.87
N LEU A 188 -14.12 -3.73 7.38
CA LEU A 188 -15.44 -3.70 8.03
C LEU A 188 -15.42 -4.45 9.38
N GLU A 189 -14.76 -5.60 9.44
CA GLU A 189 -14.57 -6.31 10.73
C GLU A 189 -13.65 -5.51 11.68
N LEU A 190 -12.62 -4.82 11.19
CA LEU A 190 -11.81 -3.92 12.02
C LEU A 190 -12.70 -2.81 12.61
N ALA A 191 -13.53 -2.16 11.81
CA ALA A 191 -14.45 -1.12 12.30
C ALA A 191 -15.41 -1.67 13.37
N LYS A 192 -15.92 -2.89 13.17
CA LYS A 192 -16.82 -3.55 14.12
C LYS A 192 -16.13 -3.90 15.44
N LEU A 193 -14.94 -4.45 15.41
CA LEU A 193 -14.21 -4.85 16.61
C LEU A 193 -13.64 -3.65 17.38
N THR A 194 -13.43 -2.52 16.71
CA THR A 194 -12.88 -1.31 17.34
C THR A 194 -13.91 -0.23 17.65
N GLN A 195 -15.21 -0.45 17.38
CA GLN A 195 -16.26 0.54 17.53
C GLN A 195 -16.44 1.10 18.95
N ASP A 196 -16.09 0.31 19.98
CA ASP A 196 -16.13 0.73 21.38
C ASP A 196 -14.81 1.34 21.88
N VAL A 197 -13.77 1.37 21.02
CA VAL A 197 -12.43 1.89 21.34
C VAL A 197 -12.15 3.20 20.61
N ILE A 198 -12.44 3.27 19.30
CA ILE A 198 -12.30 4.48 18.51
C ILE A 198 -13.59 5.29 18.66
N PRO A 199 -13.52 6.59 19.10
CA PRO A 199 -14.71 7.39 19.28
C PRO A 199 -15.56 7.51 18.00
N ALA A 200 -16.88 7.56 18.19
CA ALA A 200 -17.83 7.67 17.09
C ALA A 200 -17.49 8.83 16.13
N GLY A 201 -17.50 8.57 14.84
CA GLY A 201 -17.20 9.54 13.78
C GLY A 201 -15.71 9.79 13.50
N VAL A 202 -14.78 9.32 14.35
CA VAL A 202 -13.33 9.43 14.09
C VAL A 202 -12.91 8.53 12.93
N PHE A 203 -13.46 7.34 12.87
CA PHE A 203 -13.27 6.38 11.77
C PHE A 203 -14.63 6.09 11.14
N ASN A 204 -14.78 6.38 9.84
CA ASN A 204 -15.98 6.12 9.06
C ASN A 204 -15.60 5.27 7.85
N VAL A 205 -16.38 4.22 7.54
CA VAL A 205 -16.12 3.33 6.40
C VAL A 205 -17.28 3.44 5.41
N VAL A 206 -16.96 3.86 4.19
CA VAL A 206 -17.89 3.94 3.07
C VAL A 206 -17.44 2.96 1.98
N THR A 207 -18.17 1.85 1.83
CA THR A 207 -17.91 0.85 0.78
C THR A 207 -18.55 1.27 -0.54
N GLY A 208 -18.22 0.57 -1.62
CA GLY A 208 -18.77 0.83 -2.95
C GLY A 208 -17.70 0.90 -4.04
N ARG A 209 -18.14 1.04 -5.29
CA ARG A 209 -17.25 1.10 -6.45
C ARG A 209 -16.39 2.37 -6.43
N GLY A 210 -15.12 2.25 -6.87
CA GLY A 210 -14.18 3.38 -6.97
C GLY A 210 -14.71 4.53 -7.81
N SER A 211 -15.34 4.23 -8.95
CA SER A 211 -15.97 5.20 -9.85
C SER A 211 -17.22 5.89 -9.28
N LYS A 212 -17.71 5.46 -8.13
CA LYS A 212 -18.89 6.01 -7.45
C LYS A 212 -18.49 6.61 -6.09
N SER A 213 -18.37 5.80 -5.03
CA SER A 213 -18.02 6.29 -3.69
C SER A 213 -16.63 6.91 -3.60
N GLY A 214 -15.65 6.40 -4.38
CA GLY A 214 -14.32 7.03 -4.49
C GLY A 214 -14.42 8.43 -5.09
N GLN A 215 -15.13 8.58 -6.20
CA GLN A 215 -15.33 9.88 -6.85
C GLN A 215 -16.04 10.87 -5.92
N TYR A 216 -17.03 10.44 -5.15
CA TYR A 216 -17.72 11.31 -4.19
C TYR A 216 -16.80 11.83 -3.10
N ILE A 217 -15.83 11.01 -2.62
CA ILE A 217 -14.78 11.47 -1.70
C ILE A 217 -13.91 12.54 -2.36
N LEU A 218 -13.48 12.34 -3.62
CA LEU A 218 -12.65 13.31 -4.33
C LEU A 218 -13.36 14.66 -4.54
N GLU A 219 -14.66 14.65 -4.75
CA GLU A 219 -15.47 15.84 -5.02
C GLU A 219 -15.96 16.56 -3.76
N ASN A 220 -15.92 15.92 -2.58
CA ASN A 220 -16.44 16.51 -1.36
C ASN A 220 -15.56 17.67 -0.88
N GLN A 221 -16.13 18.88 -0.83
CA GLN A 221 -15.42 20.13 -0.54
C GLN A 221 -14.97 20.28 0.92
N LYS A 222 -15.49 19.46 1.83
CA LYS A 222 -15.16 19.50 3.26
C LYS A 222 -13.98 18.60 3.63
N ILE A 223 -13.48 17.74 2.72
CA ILE A 223 -12.28 16.92 2.95
C ILE A 223 -11.04 17.80 2.86
N SER A 224 -10.18 17.75 3.86
CA SER A 224 -8.98 18.58 3.99
C SER A 224 -7.73 17.97 3.40
N LYS A 225 -7.70 16.66 3.17
CA LYS A 225 -6.57 15.91 2.59
C LYS A 225 -7.07 14.66 1.89
N LEU A 226 -6.39 14.28 0.82
CA LEU A 226 -6.58 12.98 0.16
C LEU A 226 -5.36 12.07 0.38
N ALA A 227 -5.60 10.80 0.73
CA ALA A 227 -4.59 9.78 0.81
C ALA A 227 -5.02 8.58 -0.04
N PHE A 228 -4.25 8.28 -1.05
CA PHE A 228 -4.59 7.27 -2.06
C PHE A 228 -3.45 6.28 -2.26
N THR A 229 -3.81 5.00 -2.34
CA THR A 229 -2.93 3.95 -2.86
C THR A 229 -3.68 3.20 -3.94
N GLY A 230 -3.06 3.03 -5.12
CA GLY A 230 -3.70 2.35 -6.25
C GLY A 230 -2.96 2.56 -7.58
N SER A 231 -3.68 2.49 -8.70
CA SER A 231 -3.08 2.67 -10.03
C SER A 231 -2.61 4.11 -10.28
N THR A 232 -1.56 4.26 -11.09
CA THR A 232 -1.03 5.58 -11.49
C THR A 232 -2.08 6.41 -12.23
N GLU A 233 -2.94 5.79 -13.03
CA GLU A 233 -4.03 6.48 -13.74
C GLU A 233 -4.99 7.16 -12.76
N VAL A 234 -5.53 6.41 -11.79
CA VAL A 234 -6.44 6.96 -10.76
C VAL A 234 -5.70 7.94 -9.85
N GLY A 235 -4.42 7.70 -9.56
CA GLY A 235 -3.57 8.62 -8.78
C GLY A 235 -3.48 10.02 -9.40
N ARG A 236 -3.42 10.11 -10.74
CA ARG A 236 -3.47 11.40 -11.46
C ARG A 236 -4.82 12.12 -11.26
N ASP A 237 -5.93 11.38 -11.20
CA ASP A 237 -7.25 11.98 -10.94
C ASP A 237 -7.36 12.49 -9.50
N VAL A 238 -6.83 11.74 -8.53
CA VAL A 238 -6.72 12.18 -7.14
C VAL A 238 -5.86 13.45 -7.02
N ALA A 239 -4.72 13.49 -7.71
CA ALA A 239 -3.85 14.67 -7.73
C ALA A 239 -4.56 15.91 -8.31
N ARG A 240 -5.31 15.75 -9.41
CA ARG A 240 -6.11 16.84 -10.01
C ARG A 240 -7.16 17.34 -9.03
N ALA A 241 -7.93 16.44 -8.42
CA ALA A 241 -8.96 16.80 -7.44
C ALA A 241 -8.38 17.54 -6.22
N ALA A 242 -7.21 17.15 -5.76
CA ALA A 242 -6.50 17.84 -4.68
C ALA A 242 -6.01 19.24 -5.11
N ALA A 243 -5.43 19.33 -6.31
CA ALA A 243 -4.91 20.59 -6.86
C ALA A 243 -6.02 21.64 -7.06
N GLU A 244 -7.19 21.24 -7.56
CA GLU A 244 -8.34 22.13 -7.75
C GLU A 244 -8.81 22.77 -6.43
N ARG A 245 -8.60 22.11 -5.30
CA ARG A 245 -9.00 22.57 -3.97
C ARG A 245 -7.83 23.10 -3.12
N LEU A 246 -6.59 23.03 -3.63
CA LEU A 246 -5.36 23.37 -2.93
C LEU A 246 -5.21 22.62 -1.58
N ILE A 247 -5.61 21.35 -1.56
CA ILE A 247 -5.43 20.46 -0.40
C ILE A 247 -4.27 19.49 -0.62
N PRO A 248 -3.59 19.04 0.45
CA PRO A 248 -2.51 18.07 0.31
C PRO A 248 -3.03 16.70 -0.14
N ALA A 249 -2.21 16.01 -0.93
CA ALA A 249 -2.43 14.61 -1.30
C ALA A 249 -1.16 13.79 -1.09
N THR A 250 -1.31 12.58 -0.55
CA THR A 250 -0.27 11.54 -0.59
C THR A 250 -0.73 10.41 -1.51
N LEU A 251 0.17 10.00 -2.41
CA LEU A 251 -0.12 9.04 -3.47
C LEU A 251 0.93 7.95 -3.47
N GLU A 252 0.50 6.70 -3.34
CA GLU A 252 1.32 5.52 -3.53
C GLU A 252 0.77 4.75 -4.74
N LEU A 253 1.58 4.64 -5.78
CA LEU A 253 1.11 4.23 -7.11
C LEU A 253 1.89 3.00 -7.61
N GLY A 254 1.78 2.72 -8.90
CA GLY A 254 2.40 1.57 -9.51
C GLY A 254 3.92 1.58 -9.54
N GLY A 255 4.50 0.45 -9.88
CA GLY A 255 5.95 0.29 -10.02
C GLY A 255 6.34 -0.71 -11.09
N LYS A 256 7.62 -0.67 -11.47
CA LYS A 256 8.28 -1.64 -12.35
C LYS A 256 9.70 -1.88 -11.84
N SER A 257 9.79 -2.43 -10.64
CA SER A 257 11.03 -2.45 -9.85
C SER A 257 12.11 -3.33 -10.48
N ALA A 258 13.35 -2.83 -10.42
CA ALA A 258 14.53 -3.54 -10.87
C ALA A 258 15.04 -4.49 -9.78
N ASN A 259 15.41 -5.72 -10.15
CA ASN A 259 16.04 -6.72 -9.30
C ASN A 259 17.39 -7.08 -9.96
N ILE A 260 18.51 -6.53 -9.45
CA ILE A 260 19.80 -6.48 -10.13
C ILE A 260 20.76 -7.52 -9.52
N ILE A 261 21.31 -8.41 -10.35
CA ILE A 261 22.09 -9.56 -9.90
C ILE A 261 23.50 -9.52 -10.48
N PHE A 262 24.50 -9.40 -9.61
CA PHE A 262 25.92 -9.46 -9.96
C PHE A 262 26.51 -10.86 -9.73
N PRO A 263 27.63 -11.20 -10.40
CA PRO A 263 28.22 -12.55 -10.34
C PRO A 263 28.63 -13.04 -8.95
N ASP A 264 28.90 -12.12 -8.03
CA ASP A 264 29.29 -12.42 -6.66
C ASP A 264 28.12 -12.54 -5.67
N ALA A 265 26.88 -12.51 -6.15
CA ALA A 265 25.68 -12.67 -5.30
C ALA A 265 25.70 -14.01 -4.56
N LYS A 266 25.20 -14.04 -3.33
CA LYS A 266 24.98 -15.30 -2.62
C LYS A 266 23.79 -16.02 -3.23
N TRP A 267 24.07 -17.10 -3.94
CA TRP A 267 23.19 -17.73 -4.92
C TRP A 267 21.84 -18.19 -4.35
N ASP A 268 21.86 -18.93 -3.24
CA ASP A 268 20.67 -19.43 -2.54
C ASP A 268 19.77 -18.29 -2.03
N MET A 269 20.37 -17.27 -1.41
CA MET A 269 19.63 -16.09 -0.93
C MET A 269 19.04 -15.28 -2.08
N MET A 270 19.77 -15.17 -3.18
CA MET A 270 19.32 -14.42 -4.36
C MET A 270 18.13 -15.10 -5.02
N LEU A 271 18.18 -16.43 -5.21
CA LEU A 271 17.06 -17.18 -5.80
C LEU A 271 15.78 -17.10 -4.95
N ASP A 272 15.90 -17.29 -3.63
CA ASP A 272 14.80 -17.11 -2.69
C ASP A 272 14.24 -15.67 -2.74
N GLY A 273 15.12 -14.67 -2.73
CA GLY A 273 14.72 -13.27 -2.79
C GLY A 273 14.08 -12.85 -4.11
N ILE A 274 14.43 -13.48 -5.23
CA ILE A 274 13.75 -13.25 -6.51
C ILE A 274 12.33 -13.83 -6.48
N GLN A 275 12.16 -15.06 -5.98
CA GLN A 275 10.84 -15.66 -5.82
C GLN A 275 9.97 -14.79 -4.88
N LEU A 276 10.51 -14.39 -3.71
CA LEU A 276 9.83 -13.47 -2.80
C LEU A 276 9.50 -12.13 -3.47
N GLY A 277 10.38 -11.64 -4.32
CA GLY A 277 10.23 -10.35 -5.01
C GLY A 277 9.08 -10.31 -6.01
N ILE A 278 8.72 -11.44 -6.63
CA ILE A 278 7.72 -11.46 -7.70
C ILE A 278 6.55 -12.42 -7.46
N LEU A 279 6.68 -13.43 -6.62
CA LEU A 279 5.61 -14.41 -6.38
C LEU A 279 4.80 -14.13 -5.11
N PHE A 280 5.37 -13.38 -4.15
CA PHE A 280 4.65 -12.90 -2.97
C PHE A 280 3.36 -12.20 -3.38
N ASN A 281 2.25 -12.49 -2.70
CA ASN A 281 0.92 -12.01 -3.05
C ASN A 281 0.59 -12.20 -4.56
N GLN A 282 1.01 -13.30 -5.16
CA GLN A 282 0.81 -13.65 -6.57
C GLN A 282 1.33 -12.57 -7.54
N GLY A 283 2.37 -11.83 -7.16
CA GLY A 283 2.93 -10.72 -7.94
C GLY A 283 2.07 -9.45 -7.91
N GLN A 284 1.00 -9.41 -7.13
CA GLN A 284 0.10 -8.27 -6.98
C GLN A 284 0.65 -7.27 -5.95
N VAL A 285 1.89 -6.85 -6.17
CA VAL A 285 2.68 -5.99 -5.28
C VAL A 285 3.21 -4.80 -6.07
N CYS A 286 2.93 -3.60 -5.61
CA CYS A 286 3.35 -2.37 -6.30
C CYS A 286 4.87 -2.27 -6.49
N CYS A 287 5.66 -2.78 -5.54
CA CYS A 287 7.12 -2.82 -5.61
C CYS A 287 7.68 -4.16 -6.07
N ALA A 288 6.87 -5.05 -6.68
CA ALA A 288 7.34 -6.36 -7.16
C ALA A 288 8.56 -6.24 -8.07
N GLY A 289 9.57 -7.10 -7.85
CA GLY A 289 10.82 -7.17 -8.61
C GLY A 289 10.63 -7.76 -10.00
N SER A 290 9.78 -7.14 -10.80
CA SER A 290 9.29 -7.66 -12.07
C SER A 290 10.25 -7.51 -13.25
N ARG A 291 11.33 -6.70 -13.11
CA ARG A 291 12.47 -6.65 -14.06
C ARG A 291 13.71 -7.24 -13.40
N ILE A 292 14.09 -8.42 -13.82
CA ILE A 292 15.27 -9.10 -13.31
C ILE A 292 16.43 -8.83 -14.28
N PHE A 293 17.39 -8.03 -13.84
CA PHE A 293 18.62 -7.75 -14.58
C PHE A 293 19.73 -8.69 -14.11
N VAL A 294 20.31 -9.46 -15.03
CA VAL A 294 21.31 -10.48 -14.73
C VAL A 294 22.60 -10.19 -15.49
N HIS A 295 23.72 -10.15 -14.76
CA HIS A 295 25.03 -9.96 -15.38
C HIS A 295 25.32 -11.09 -16.39
N GLU A 296 25.88 -10.75 -17.56
CA GLU A 296 26.07 -11.69 -18.67
C GLU A 296 26.87 -12.95 -18.29
N ASP A 297 27.87 -12.84 -17.40
CA ASP A 297 28.72 -13.96 -16.97
C ASP A 297 27.97 -15.08 -16.23
N ILE A 298 26.80 -14.79 -15.66
CA ILE A 298 26.02 -15.75 -14.88
C ILE A 298 24.63 -16.01 -15.47
N TYR A 299 24.32 -15.42 -16.62
CA TYR A 299 22.97 -15.41 -17.17
C TYR A 299 22.40 -16.80 -17.43
N ASP A 300 23.16 -17.65 -18.15
CA ASP A 300 22.64 -18.96 -18.54
C ASP A 300 22.39 -19.86 -17.30
N LYS A 301 23.33 -19.83 -16.33
CA LYS A 301 23.13 -20.51 -15.04
C LYS A 301 21.94 -19.97 -14.28
N PHE A 302 21.78 -18.63 -14.28
CA PHE A 302 20.64 -17.99 -13.62
C PHE A 302 19.31 -18.44 -14.21
N VAL A 303 19.19 -18.47 -15.55
CA VAL A 303 17.97 -18.89 -16.24
C VAL A 303 17.63 -20.33 -15.89
N GLU A 304 18.61 -21.25 -15.94
CA GLU A 304 18.41 -22.66 -15.59
C GLU A 304 17.87 -22.81 -14.15
N ASP A 305 18.55 -22.21 -13.17
CA ASP A 305 18.20 -22.34 -11.76
C ASP A 305 16.87 -21.61 -11.42
N ALA A 306 16.62 -20.46 -12.03
CA ALA A 306 15.39 -19.71 -11.81
C ALA A 306 14.15 -20.41 -12.41
N VAL A 307 14.28 -21.01 -13.60
CA VAL A 307 13.20 -21.82 -14.19
C VAL A 307 12.86 -22.97 -13.24
N HIS A 308 13.88 -23.71 -12.77
CA HIS A 308 13.65 -24.81 -11.83
C HIS A 308 13.01 -24.33 -10.51
N ALA A 309 13.45 -23.18 -9.97
CA ALA A 309 12.87 -22.61 -8.76
C ALA A 309 11.39 -22.24 -8.93
N PHE A 310 11.02 -21.67 -10.09
CA PHE A 310 9.63 -21.28 -10.38
C PHE A 310 8.72 -22.49 -10.64
N GLU A 311 9.20 -23.54 -11.30
CA GLU A 311 8.46 -24.80 -11.52
C GLU A 311 8.11 -25.51 -10.21
N ASN A 312 8.93 -25.36 -9.18
CA ASN A 312 8.73 -26.02 -7.89
C ASN A 312 7.81 -25.23 -6.93
N VAL A 313 7.29 -24.07 -7.33
CA VAL A 313 6.35 -23.30 -6.49
C VAL A 313 5.00 -23.99 -6.46
N LYS A 314 4.54 -24.34 -5.26
CA LYS A 314 3.21 -24.90 -5.05
C LYS A 314 2.12 -23.83 -5.22
N VAL A 315 1.47 -23.85 -6.38
CA VAL A 315 0.21 -23.12 -6.59
C VAL A 315 -0.92 -23.94 -6.00
N GLY A 316 -1.76 -23.36 -5.13
CA GLY A 316 -2.78 -24.11 -4.40
C GLY A 316 -3.92 -23.25 -3.88
N LEU A 317 -4.87 -23.90 -3.22
CA LEU A 317 -5.95 -23.19 -2.53
C LEU A 317 -5.37 -22.36 -1.37
N PRO A 318 -5.74 -21.08 -1.25
CA PRO A 318 -5.03 -20.14 -0.37
C PRO A 318 -5.16 -20.47 1.12
N TRP A 319 -6.16 -21.22 1.53
CA TRP A 319 -6.37 -21.67 2.92
C TRP A 319 -5.64 -22.96 3.31
N GLU A 320 -4.86 -23.54 2.40
CA GLU A 320 -4.00 -24.69 2.70
C GLU A 320 -2.62 -24.19 3.17
N ASP A 321 -2.14 -24.74 4.29
CA ASP A 321 -0.92 -24.26 4.97
C ASP A 321 0.35 -24.33 4.12
N ASP A 322 0.43 -25.28 3.20
CA ASP A 322 1.59 -25.52 2.34
C ASP A 322 1.48 -24.82 0.96
N THR A 323 0.39 -24.08 0.70
CA THR A 323 0.26 -23.26 -0.51
C THR A 323 1.28 -22.12 -0.49
N GLN A 324 2.05 -22.00 -1.59
CA GLN A 324 3.07 -20.97 -1.75
C GLN A 324 2.59 -19.80 -2.60
N MET A 325 1.68 -20.03 -3.52
CA MET A 325 1.06 -18.99 -4.35
C MET A 325 -0.44 -19.28 -4.51
N GLY A 326 -1.29 -18.31 -4.22
CA GLY A 326 -2.74 -18.40 -4.31
C GLY A 326 -3.29 -17.94 -5.65
N SER A 327 -4.56 -17.44 -5.65
CA SER A 327 -5.25 -16.94 -6.85
C SER A 327 -5.02 -15.45 -7.07
N GLN A 328 -5.14 -14.99 -8.31
CA GLN A 328 -5.31 -13.56 -8.62
C GLN A 328 -6.62 -13.05 -8.02
N ILE A 329 -6.76 -11.75 -7.89
CA ILE A 329 -7.94 -11.13 -7.27
C ILE A 329 -9.25 -11.44 -8.01
N ASP A 330 -9.23 -11.59 -9.32
CA ASP A 330 -10.36 -11.94 -10.15
C ASP A 330 -9.94 -12.44 -11.55
N GLU A 331 -10.90 -12.89 -12.34
CA GLU A 331 -10.67 -13.31 -13.73
C GLU A 331 -10.24 -12.15 -14.63
N GLY A 332 -10.68 -10.92 -14.36
CA GLY A 332 -10.30 -9.74 -15.14
C GLY A 332 -8.81 -9.47 -15.03
N GLN A 333 -8.25 -9.50 -13.80
CA GLN A 333 -6.83 -9.35 -13.57
C GLN A 333 -6.04 -10.53 -14.15
N MET A 334 -6.50 -11.75 -13.99
CA MET A 334 -5.89 -12.94 -14.59
C MET A 334 -5.81 -12.81 -16.12
N ASN A 335 -6.88 -12.41 -16.79
CA ASN A 335 -6.90 -12.24 -18.24
C ASN A 335 -5.97 -11.10 -18.68
N LYS A 336 -5.94 -9.97 -17.97
CA LYS A 336 -4.97 -8.90 -18.22
C LYS A 336 -3.52 -9.41 -18.19
N ILE A 337 -3.17 -10.26 -17.21
CA ILE A 337 -1.83 -10.85 -17.11
C ILE A 337 -1.53 -11.75 -18.32
N LEU A 338 -2.48 -12.58 -18.72
CA LEU A 338 -2.33 -13.45 -19.91
C LEU A 338 -2.17 -12.64 -21.20
N ASP A 339 -2.88 -11.52 -21.34
CA ASP A 339 -2.72 -10.60 -22.47
C ASP A 339 -1.30 -10.00 -22.52
N TYR A 340 -0.73 -9.63 -21.36
CA TYR A 340 0.67 -9.16 -21.30
C TYR A 340 1.67 -10.26 -21.68
N ILE A 341 1.42 -11.52 -21.30
CA ILE A 341 2.25 -12.64 -21.72
C ILE A 341 2.19 -12.82 -23.25
N GLN A 342 1.01 -12.63 -23.85
CA GLN A 342 0.86 -12.66 -25.31
C GLN A 342 1.60 -11.48 -25.97
N ILE A 343 1.48 -10.28 -25.43
CA ILE A 343 2.24 -9.09 -25.89
C ILE A 343 3.75 -9.37 -25.87
N ALA A 344 4.26 -10.02 -24.81
CA ALA A 344 5.68 -10.38 -24.76
C ALA A 344 6.09 -11.30 -25.92
N LYS A 345 5.27 -12.30 -26.24
CA LYS A 345 5.52 -13.21 -27.37
C LYS A 345 5.51 -12.47 -28.72
N ASP A 346 4.55 -11.55 -28.90
CA ASP A 346 4.39 -10.76 -30.12
C ASP A 346 5.57 -9.79 -30.33
N GLU A 347 6.19 -9.32 -29.24
CA GLU A 347 7.42 -8.49 -29.25
C GLU A 347 8.72 -9.32 -29.35
N GLY A 348 8.64 -10.62 -29.56
CA GLY A 348 9.79 -11.52 -29.74
C GLY A 348 10.36 -12.07 -28.45
N GLY A 349 9.67 -11.93 -27.32
CA GLY A 349 10.00 -12.55 -26.06
C GLY A 349 9.71 -14.05 -26.04
N LYS A 350 10.34 -14.76 -25.11
CA LYS A 350 10.15 -16.19 -24.89
C LYS A 350 9.64 -16.45 -23.49
N VAL A 351 8.66 -17.33 -23.37
CA VAL A 351 8.25 -17.89 -22.09
C VAL A 351 9.26 -18.95 -21.68
N LEU A 352 9.98 -18.71 -20.60
CA LEU A 352 10.96 -19.65 -20.05
C LEU A 352 10.27 -20.69 -19.16
N VAL A 353 9.27 -20.27 -18.37
CA VAL A 353 8.44 -21.12 -17.53
C VAL A 353 7.07 -20.47 -17.31
N GLY A 354 6.02 -21.25 -17.08
CA GLY A 354 4.66 -20.78 -16.81
C GLY A 354 3.96 -20.24 -18.07
N GLY A 355 3.41 -19.04 -17.96
CA GLY A 355 2.73 -18.36 -19.08
C GLY A 355 1.30 -18.83 -19.34
N GLU A 356 0.68 -19.53 -18.41
CA GLU A 356 -0.66 -20.11 -18.55
C GLU A 356 -1.41 -20.20 -17.21
N ARG A 357 -2.70 -20.52 -17.28
CA ARG A 357 -3.52 -20.79 -16.10
C ARG A 357 -3.07 -22.08 -15.41
N ALA A 358 -3.18 -22.12 -14.08
CA ALA A 358 -3.17 -23.35 -13.32
C ALA A 358 -4.62 -23.86 -13.19
N THR A 359 -4.89 -25.04 -13.74
CA THR A 359 -6.26 -25.57 -13.85
C THR A 359 -6.39 -26.99 -13.28
N GLU A 360 -5.40 -27.45 -12.54
CA GLU A 360 -5.39 -28.78 -11.94
C GLU A 360 -6.40 -28.86 -10.79
N GLY A 361 -7.35 -29.80 -10.92
CA GLY A 361 -8.38 -30.06 -9.90
C GLY A 361 -9.25 -28.84 -9.58
N ASP A 362 -9.29 -28.44 -8.31
CA ASP A 362 -10.12 -27.32 -7.85
C ASP A 362 -9.64 -25.95 -8.32
N LEU A 363 -8.36 -25.83 -8.74
CA LEU A 363 -7.82 -24.57 -9.27
C LEU A 363 -8.54 -24.10 -10.54
N ALA A 364 -9.15 -25.03 -11.29
CA ALA A 364 -9.95 -24.68 -12.46
C ALA A 364 -11.12 -23.73 -12.17
N LYS A 365 -11.58 -23.67 -10.91
CA LYS A 365 -12.73 -22.86 -10.49
C LYS A 365 -12.35 -21.40 -10.15
N GLY A 366 -11.06 -21.12 -9.98
CA GLY A 366 -10.56 -19.82 -9.55
C GLY A 366 -9.61 -19.16 -10.55
N ALA A 367 -9.12 -18.00 -10.21
CA ALA A 367 -8.26 -17.19 -11.05
C ALA A 367 -6.76 -17.52 -10.82
N PHE A 368 -6.35 -18.76 -11.06
CA PHE A 368 -4.98 -19.21 -10.80
C PHE A 368 -4.09 -19.14 -12.04
N LEU A 369 -2.87 -18.65 -11.85
CA LEU A 369 -1.81 -18.60 -12.87
C LEU A 369 -0.58 -19.38 -12.39
N LYS A 370 0.20 -19.90 -13.31
CA LYS A 370 1.51 -20.46 -13.01
C LYS A 370 2.55 -19.34 -12.86
N PRO A 371 3.53 -19.47 -11.93
CA PRO A 371 4.68 -18.56 -11.87
C PRO A 371 5.34 -18.44 -13.25
N THR A 372 5.63 -17.22 -13.69
CA THR A 372 6.03 -16.97 -15.07
C THR A 372 7.34 -16.17 -15.16
N LEU A 373 8.30 -16.69 -15.92
CA LEU A 373 9.49 -15.96 -16.35
C LEU A 373 9.48 -15.79 -17.86
N LEU A 374 9.79 -14.59 -18.31
CA LEU A 374 9.89 -14.21 -19.71
C LEU A 374 11.31 -13.74 -20.03
N GLU A 375 11.95 -14.28 -21.05
CA GLU A 375 13.11 -13.65 -21.65
C GLU A 375 12.64 -12.63 -22.68
N VAL A 376 13.11 -11.39 -22.60
CA VAL A 376 12.74 -10.32 -23.51
C VAL A 376 13.94 -9.76 -24.25
N PRO A 377 13.78 -9.25 -25.49
CA PRO A 377 14.89 -8.73 -26.28
C PRO A 377 15.63 -7.56 -25.65
N ASN A 378 14.93 -6.68 -24.95
CA ASN A 378 15.51 -5.50 -24.31
C ASN A 378 14.54 -4.86 -23.30
N ASN A 379 15.01 -3.81 -22.61
CA ASN A 379 14.23 -3.08 -21.58
C ASN A 379 13.09 -2.23 -22.15
N SER A 380 13.03 -1.97 -23.48
CA SER A 380 11.98 -1.14 -24.10
C SER A 380 10.70 -1.93 -24.44
N CYS A 381 10.71 -3.26 -24.31
CA CYS A 381 9.49 -4.06 -24.50
C CYS A 381 8.40 -3.62 -23.50
N ARG A 382 7.14 -3.63 -23.94
CA ARG A 382 6.00 -3.21 -23.10
C ARG A 382 5.96 -3.94 -21.78
N VAL A 383 6.22 -5.24 -21.79
CA VAL A 383 6.24 -6.08 -20.58
C VAL A 383 7.39 -5.75 -19.62
N ALA A 384 8.42 -5.03 -20.07
CA ALA A 384 9.50 -4.50 -19.24
C ALA A 384 9.23 -3.07 -18.76
N GLN A 385 8.30 -2.35 -19.37
CA GLN A 385 7.97 -0.95 -19.05
C GLN A 385 6.64 -0.78 -18.33
N GLU A 386 5.63 -1.58 -18.66
CA GLU A 386 4.29 -1.45 -18.10
C GLU A 386 4.08 -2.38 -16.89
N GLU A 387 3.28 -1.94 -15.91
CA GLU A 387 2.94 -2.72 -14.72
C GLU A 387 1.94 -3.83 -15.04
N ILE A 388 2.37 -5.08 -14.95
CA ILE A 388 1.53 -6.27 -15.20
C ILE A 388 0.65 -6.59 -13.99
N PHE A 389 1.21 -6.48 -12.79
CA PHE A 389 0.57 -6.74 -11.49
C PHE A 389 0.12 -8.20 -11.33
N GLY A 390 1.06 -9.11 -11.57
CA GLY A 390 0.86 -10.57 -11.49
C GLY A 390 2.20 -11.31 -11.36
N PRO A 391 2.20 -12.66 -11.27
CA PRO A 391 3.38 -13.47 -11.01
C PRO A 391 4.25 -13.63 -12.27
N VAL A 392 4.61 -12.51 -12.89
CA VAL A 392 5.34 -12.45 -14.16
C VAL A 392 6.55 -11.52 -14.02
N ALA A 393 7.74 -12.07 -14.22
CA ALA A 393 8.97 -11.30 -14.33
C ALA A 393 9.60 -11.41 -15.71
N VAL A 394 10.27 -10.34 -16.14
CA VAL A 394 11.11 -10.33 -17.33
C VAL A 394 12.58 -10.43 -16.94
N VAL A 395 13.37 -11.20 -17.70
CA VAL A 395 14.80 -11.37 -17.49
C VAL A 395 15.56 -10.67 -18.62
N ILE A 396 16.54 -9.83 -18.25
CA ILE A 396 17.31 -8.97 -19.17
C ILE A 396 18.79 -9.07 -18.81
N LYS A 397 19.67 -9.23 -19.81
CA LYS A 397 21.13 -9.23 -19.61
C LYS A 397 21.67 -7.81 -19.45
N PHE A 398 22.74 -7.69 -18.66
CA PHE A 398 23.56 -6.49 -18.62
C PHE A 398 25.06 -6.86 -18.50
N LYS A 399 25.98 -5.92 -18.81
CA LYS A 399 27.42 -6.14 -18.83
C LYS A 399 28.17 -5.44 -17.71
N ASP A 400 27.77 -4.24 -17.37
CA ASP A 400 28.48 -3.45 -16.37
C ASP A 400 27.55 -2.65 -15.47
N GLU A 401 28.12 -2.09 -14.40
CA GLU A 401 27.39 -1.42 -13.33
C GLU A 401 26.63 -0.17 -13.82
N GLN A 402 27.21 0.62 -14.75
CA GLN A 402 26.57 1.83 -15.24
C GLN A 402 25.42 1.49 -16.18
N GLU A 403 25.60 0.52 -17.07
CA GLU A 403 24.54 0.06 -17.98
C GLU A 403 23.30 -0.37 -17.22
N VAL A 404 23.47 -1.19 -16.15
CA VAL A 404 22.30 -1.67 -15.39
C VAL A 404 21.63 -0.57 -14.59
N ILE A 405 22.36 0.41 -14.09
CA ILE A 405 21.78 1.59 -13.44
C ILE A 405 20.95 2.40 -14.43
N ASP A 406 21.47 2.63 -15.64
CA ASP A 406 20.76 3.35 -16.69
C ASP A 406 19.49 2.58 -17.13
N MET A 407 19.58 1.27 -17.33
CA MET A 407 18.41 0.43 -17.65
C MET A 407 17.39 0.38 -16.53
N ALA A 408 17.82 0.31 -15.27
CA ALA A 408 16.91 0.34 -14.12
C ALA A 408 16.14 1.66 -14.04
N ASN A 409 16.81 2.77 -14.38
CA ASN A 409 16.26 4.13 -14.39
C ASN A 409 15.42 4.46 -15.62
N ASP A 410 15.57 3.70 -16.70
CA ASP A 410 14.77 3.83 -17.93
C ASP A 410 13.37 3.24 -17.72
N SER A 411 12.56 3.96 -16.94
CA SER A 411 11.16 3.69 -16.63
C SER A 411 10.49 4.95 -16.09
N VAL A 412 9.20 5.08 -16.31
CA VAL A 412 8.38 6.16 -15.69
C VAL A 412 8.19 5.94 -14.20
N TYR A 413 8.45 4.75 -13.71
CA TYR A 413 8.32 4.35 -12.32
C TYR A 413 9.62 4.51 -11.53
N GLY A 414 9.48 4.54 -10.21
CA GLY A 414 10.60 4.58 -9.27
C GLY A 414 10.17 4.22 -7.84
N LEU A 415 9.45 3.09 -7.66
CA LEU A 415 8.95 2.71 -6.33
C LEU A 415 9.99 1.94 -5.52
N GLY A 416 10.45 0.80 -6.04
CA GLY A 416 11.40 -0.07 -5.37
C GLY A 416 12.47 -0.62 -6.30
N GLY A 417 13.46 -1.29 -5.70
CA GLY A 417 14.50 -2.03 -6.40
C GLY A 417 15.35 -2.84 -5.44
N ALA A 418 16.09 -3.80 -5.96
CA ALA A 418 17.06 -4.56 -5.17
C ALA A 418 18.36 -4.79 -5.94
N VAL A 419 19.45 -4.97 -5.18
CA VAL A 419 20.76 -5.37 -5.70
C VAL A 419 21.30 -6.53 -4.91
N TRP A 420 21.81 -7.53 -5.63
CA TRP A 420 22.40 -8.75 -5.10
C TRP A 420 23.90 -8.79 -5.42
N THR A 421 24.72 -8.56 -4.42
CA THR A 421 26.20 -8.55 -4.50
C THR A 421 26.81 -8.71 -3.12
N ARG A 422 27.99 -9.29 -3.02
CA ARG A 422 28.79 -9.34 -1.79
C ARG A 422 29.74 -8.15 -1.66
N ASP A 423 29.93 -7.37 -2.71
CA ASP A 423 30.71 -6.13 -2.69
C ASP A 423 29.85 -4.98 -2.14
N ILE A 424 30.12 -4.58 -0.91
CA ILE A 424 29.40 -3.52 -0.22
C ILE A 424 29.52 -2.16 -0.94
N ASN A 425 30.66 -1.86 -1.57
CA ASN A 425 30.86 -0.62 -2.30
C ASN A 425 29.98 -0.57 -3.56
N ARG A 426 29.93 -1.68 -4.30
CA ARG A 426 29.00 -1.85 -5.43
C ARG A 426 27.55 -1.71 -4.98
N ALA A 427 27.19 -2.39 -3.90
CA ALA A 427 25.83 -2.30 -3.37
C ALA A 427 25.41 -0.86 -3.10
N PHE A 428 26.27 -0.06 -2.48
CA PHE A 428 26.02 1.37 -2.22
C PHE A 428 25.94 2.20 -3.50
N ARG A 429 26.88 2.03 -4.45
CA ARG A 429 26.84 2.79 -5.70
C ARG A 429 25.58 2.51 -6.51
N VAL A 430 25.21 1.23 -6.66
CA VAL A 430 23.99 0.83 -7.38
C VAL A 430 22.76 1.34 -6.66
N ALA A 431 22.66 1.17 -5.34
CA ALA A 431 21.51 1.63 -4.56
C ALA A 431 21.34 3.17 -4.61
N GLN A 432 22.43 3.93 -4.68
CA GLN A 432 22.39 5.38 -4.85
C GLN A 432 22.11 5.80 -6.29
N GLY A 433 22.55 5.02 -7.28
CA GLY A 433 22.37 5.30 -8.69
C GLY A 433 20.95 5.03 -9.20
N VAL A 434 20.23 4.08 -8.60
CA VAL A 434 18.86 3.73 -8.99
C VAL A 434 17.86 4.72 -8.40
N GLN A 435 17.05 5.35 -9.26
CA GLN A 435 16.08 6.39 -8.90
C GLN A 435 14.76 5.79 -8.37
N THR A 436 14.81 5.28 -7.14
CA THR A 436 13.66 4.69 -6.46
C THR A 436 13.56 5.19 -5.02
N GLY A 437 12.36 5.14 -4.47
CA GLY A 437 12.16 5.52 -3.07
C GLY A 437 12.63 4.45 -2.07
N ARG A 438 12.73 3.18 -2.50
CA ARG A 438 13.22 2.07 -1.69
C ARG A 438 14.21 1.22 -2.46
N MET A 439 15.40 0.97 -1.87
CA MET A 439 16.35 -0.03 -2.36
C MET A 439 16.64 -1.07 -1.28
N TRP A 440 16.59 -2.33 -1.68
CA TRP A 440 17.03 -3.45 -0.87
C TRP A 440 18.42 -3.94 -1.31
N VAL A 441 19.22 -4.40 -0.36
CA VAL A 441 20.51 -5.00 -0.62
C VAL A 441 20.50 -6.41 -0.04
N ASN A 442 20.67 -7.42 -0.89
CA ASN A 442 20.66 -8.85 -0.52
C ASN A 442 19.39 -9.29 0.25
N THR A 443 18.27 -8.68 -0.02
CA THR A 443 16.93 -9.00 0.49
C THR A 443 15.86 -8.41 -0.42
N TYR A 444 14.57 -8.75 -0.22
CA TYR A 444 13.43 -8.15 -0.90
C TYR A 444 12.19 -8.08 0.01
N ASN A 445 11.25 -7.18 -0.29
CA ASN A 445 9.95 -7.02 0.39
C ASN A 445 10.00 -6.81 1.92
N GLN A 446 11.14 -6.37 2.47
CA GLN A 446 11.23 -5.98 3.87
C GLN A 446 10.70 -4.54 4.03
N ILE A 447 9.53 -4.39 4.66
CA ILE A 447 8.83 -3.09 4.80
C ILE A 447 8.43 -2.88 6.27
N PRO A 448 9.39 -2.73 7.20
CA PRO A 448 9.09 -2.46 8.59
C PRO A 448 8.47 -1.06 8.77
N SER A 449 7.63 -0.89 9.79
CA SER A 449 6.94 0.36 10.12
C SER A 449 7.88 1.56 10.36
N GLY A 450 9.10 1.29 10.82
CA GLY A 450 10.13 2.30 11.09
C GLY A 450 10.96 2.75 9.89
N ALA A 451 10.66 2.32 8.67
CA ALA A 451 11.42 2.69 7.48
C ALA A 451 10.51 3.30 6.41
N PRO A 452 10.79 4.53 5.90
CA PRO A 452 9.90 5.21 4.96
C PRO A 452 9.75 4.41 3.66
N PHE A 453 8.52 4.32 3.14
CA PHE A 453 8.17 3.70 1.88
C PHE A 453 7.50 4.71 0.96
N GLY A 454 7.80 4.67 -0.34
CA GLY A 454 7.16 5.53 -1.33
C GLY A 454 7.99 5.73 -2.58
N GLY A 455 7.35 6.24 -3.63
CA GLY A 455 7.92 6.30 -4.97
C GLY A 455 8.65 7.60 -5.31
N TYR A 456 9.51 7.49 -6.31
CA TYR A 456 10.00 8.57 -7.16
C TYR A 456 9.16 8.59 -8.45
N LYS A 457 9.34 9.61 -9.28
CA LYS A 457 8.70 9.73 -10.60
C LYS A 457 7.17 9.51 -10.51
N GLU A 458 6.60 8.69 -11.41
CA GLU A 458 5.17 8.42 -11.45
C GLU A 458 4.70 7.32 -10.46
N SER A 459 5.57 6.87 -9.57
CA SER A 459 5.22 5.91 -8.51
C SER A 459 4.65 6.56 -7.26
N GLY A 460 4.62 7.88 -7.15
CA GLY A 460 3.88 8.52 -6.07
C GLY A 460 4.42 9.85 -5.57
N ILE A 461 3.70 10.42 -4.61
CA ILE A 461 3.98 11.68 -3.93
C ILE A 461 3.84 11.47 -2.42
N GLY A 462 4.84 11.83 -1.64
CA GLY A 462 4.87 11.60 -0.21
C GLY A 462 5.53 10.27 0.16
N ARG A 463 5.33 9.86 1.41
CA ARG A 463 5.84 8.60 1.94
C ARG A 463 4.80 7.97 2.85
N GLU A 464 4.81 6.64 2.90
CA GLU A 464 4.07 5.82 3.85
C GLU A 464 5.03 5.26 4.89
N THR A 465 4.49 4.71 5.98
CA THR A 465 5.27 4.19 7.10
C THR A 465 6.18 5.26 7.74
N HIS A 466 6.97 4.91 8.77
CA HIS A 466 7.90 5.82 9.40
C HIS A 466 7.25 7.09 10.01
N LYS A 467 7.92 7.74 10.96
CA LYS A 467 7.45 8.98 11.60
C LYS A 467 7.16 10.13 10.63
N ILE A 468 7.74 10.11 9.42
CA ILE A 468 7.51 11.13 8.38
C ILE A 468 6.03 11.24 8.00
N MET A 469 5.25 10.19 8.25
CA MET A 469 3.80 10.22 8.01
C MET A 469 3.08 11.27 8.85
N LEU A 470 3.56 11.55 10.07
CA LEU A 470 2.95 12.59 10.92
C LEU A 470 3.03 13.98 10.26
N GLU A 471 4.12 14.28 9.53
CA GLU A 471 4.25 15.51 8.75
C GLU A 471 3.19 15.59 7.62
N HIS A 472 2.80 14.45 7.06
CA HIS A 472 1.79 14.40 6.00
C HIS A 472 0.36 14.52 6.53
N TYR A 473 0.11 14.26 7.81
CA TYR A 473 -1.20 14.33 8.47
C TYR A 473 -1.30 15.49 9.48
N THR A 474 -0.35 16.41 9.46
CA THR A 474 -0.39 17.64 10.25
C THR A 474 -0.09 18.86 9.39
N GLN A 475 -0.48 20.02 9.87
CA GLN A 475 -0.09 21.31 9.31
C GLN A 475 0.73 22.10 10.31
N THR A 476 1.78 22.73 9.81
CA THR A 476 2.71 23.51 10.65
C THR A 476 2.15 24.88 10.91
N LYS A 477 2.04 25.26 12.19
CA LYS A 477 1.73 26.63 12.62
C LYS A 477 2.95 27.23 13.31
N ASN A 478 3.35 28.42 12.90
CA ASN A 478 4.34 29.20 13.64
C ASN A 478 3.64 30.28 14.46
N ILE A 479 3.97 30.36 15.75
CA ILE A 479 3.53 31.45 16.65
C ILE A 479 4.75 32.29 17.02
N MET A 480 4.73 33.55 16.61
CA MET A 480 5.76 34.52 16.97
C MET A 480 5.31 35.33 18.19
N ILE A 481 6.10 35.28 19.27
CA ILE A 481 5.82 35.97 20.51
C ILE A 481 6.87 37.05 20.71
N ASN A 482 6.46 38.32 20.79
CA ASN A 482 7.31 39.40 21.19
C ASN A 482 7.37 39.47 22.73
N LEU A 483 8.53 39.28 23.29
CA LEU A 483 8.80 39.35 24.72
C LEU A 483 9.31 40.76 25.12
N SER A 484 9.46 41.69 24.16
CA SER A 484 9.80 43.08 24.42
C SER A 484 8.54 43.90 24.75
N GLU A 485 8.64 44.78 25.71
CA GLU A 485 7.58 45.75 26.02
C GLU A 485 7.75 47.06 25.20
N GLU A 486 8.81 47.16 24.38
CA GLU A 486 9.08 48.33 23.55
C GLU A 486 8.32 48.27 22.22
N PRO A 487 7.80 49.42 21.72
CA PRO A 487 7.25 49.52 20.41
C PRO A 487 8.27 49.18 19.32
N SER A 488 7.79 48.65 18.17
CA SER A 488 8.66 48.33 17.02
C SER A 488 9.42 49.54 16.45
N GLY A 489 8.96 50.77 16.75
CA GLY A 489 9.52 52.01 16.23
C GLY A 489 9.27 52.28 14.74
N PHE A 490 8.63 51.36 14.05
CA PHE A 490 8.37 51.44 12.60
C PHE A 490 7.31 52.51 12.26
N TYR A 491 6.33 52.68 13.16
CA TYR A 491 5.33 53.75 13.10
C TYR A 491 5.30 54.48 14.42
N PRO A 492 6.24 55.45 14.66
CA PRO A 492 6.30 56.16 15.91
C PRO A 492 5.00 56.97 16.12
N ALA A 493 4.50 56.91 17.35
CA ALA A 493 3.41 57.82 17.76
C ALA A 493 3.84 59.26 17.56
N LYS A 494 3.00 60.09 16.98
CA LYS A 494 3.24 61.53 16.84
C LYS A 494 3.17 62.24 18.15
#